data_f7437d9145350ec588fd2db8102addb0
#
_entry.id   f7437d9145350ec588fd2db8102addb0
#
_cell.length_a   1.000
_cell.length_b   1.000
_cell.length_c   1.000
_cell.angle_alpha   90.00
_cell.angle_beta   90.00
_cell.angle_gamma   90.00
#
_symmetry.space_group_name_H-M   'P 1'
#
loop_
_entity.id
_entity.type
_entity.pdbx_description
1 polymer ?
#
loop_
_entity_poly.entity_id
_entity_poly.type
_entity_poly.pdbx_seq_one_letter_code
_entity_poly.pdbx_strand_id
1 'polypeptide(L)'
;YMQYDAENNNYSCTSVIFKSWKDDPIDSKGGVRCGKVIGKDKNQLSKAELDNQRDTKCYRLIYGLLSMDCTTADGQPTSIEDVPILWRVTGTNFKPVGESLKSLKSRGNLMQNHFLNLTSNRRKSGDTVWYVSKIAIDNKTVKFTKKDLETMDLFTDLITDENKRVSDAYHKANDKKETDKITAKVIDNLEDDPATILAS
;
A
#
# COMPACT_ATOMS: atom_id res chain seq x y z
N TYR A 1 -2.68 1.90 1.75
CA TYR A 1 -3.73 1.90 0.72
C TYR A 1 -3.24 2.56 -0.55
N MET A 2 -3.70 2.08 -1.68
CA MET A 2 -3.41 2.67 -2.99
C MET A 2 -4.68 2.63 -3.84
N GLN A 3 -5.02 3.76 -4.47
CA GLN A 3 -6.12 3.89 -5.42
C GLN A 3 -5.55 3.90 -6.83
N TYR A 4 -5.95 2.92 -7.63
CA TYR A 4 -5.51 2.80 -9.02
C TYR A 4 -6.42 3.61 -9.93
N ASP A 5 -5.81 4.36 -10.83
CA ASP A 5 -6.47 5.10 -11.90
C ASP A 5 -6.21 4.35 -13.21
N ALA A 6 -7.25 3.71 -13.74
CA ALA A 6 -7.15 2.90 -14.94
C ALA A 6 -6.96 3.75 -16.21
N GLU A 7 -7.46 4.99 -16.23
CA GLU A 7 -7.36 5.89 -17.38
C GLU A 7 -5.92 6.35 -17.60
N ASN A 8 -5.24 6.68 -16.50
CA ASN A 8 -3.86 7.16 -16.51
C ASN A 8 -2.82 6.07 -16.24
N ASN A 9 -3.26 4.83 -16.05
CA ASN A 9 -2.41 3.66 -15.77
C ASN A 9 -1.43 3.90 -14.61
N ASN A 10 -1.88 4.59 -13.56
CA ASN A 10 -1.06 4.91 -12.39
C ASN A 10 -1.86 4.86 -11.08
N TYR A 11 -1.19 5.13 -9.96
CA TYR A 11 -1.85 5.30 -8.67
C TYR A 11 -2.17 6.79 -8.44
N SER A 12 -3.47 7.13 -8.42
CA SER A 12 -3.95 8.47 -8.17
C SER A 12 -3.90 8.88 -6.71
N CYS A 13 -3.82 7.92 -5.80
CA CYS A 13 -3.70 8.14 -4.36
C CYS A 13 -2.88 7.02 -3.70
N THR A 14 -2.02 7.39 -2.76
CA THR A 14 -1.25 6.46 -1.92
C THR A 14 -1.28 6.95 -0.48
N SER A 15 -1.50 6.04 0.49
CA SER A 15 -1.35 6.35 1.91
C SER A 15 0.07 6.09 2.39
N VAL A 16 0.44 6.69 3.53
CA VAL A 16 1.64 6.27 4.26
C VAL A 16 1.58 4.77 4.59
N ILE A 17 2.75 4.15 4.75
CA ILE A 17 2.86 2.76 5.19
C ILE A 17 2.51 2.70 6.68
N PHE A 18 1.65 1.77 7.06
CA PHE A 18 1.09 1.63 8.41
C PHE A 18 1.18 0.20 8.92
N LYS A 19 1.05 0.02 10.24
CA LYS A 19 1.27 -1.28 10.89
C LYS A 19 -0.01 -2.08 11.11
N SER A 20 -1.13 -1.39 11.38
CA SER A 20 -2.41 -2.04 11.73
C SER A 20 -3.51 -1.61 10.77
N TRP A 21 -4.33 -2.57 10.34
CA TRP A 21 -5.50 -2.29 9.50
C TRP A 21 -6.54 -1.37 10.18
N LYS A 22 -6.45 -1.19 11.51
CA LYS A 22 -7.28 -0.26 12.29
C LYS A 22 -6.78 1.17 12.23
N ASP A 23 -5.54 1.38 11.78
CA ASP A 23 -4.96 2.70 11.68
C ASP A 23 -5.67 3.49 10.56
N ASP A 24 -5.70 4.81 10.72
CA ASP A 24 -6.17 5.78 9.73
C ASP A 24 -4.98 6.47 9.04
N PRO A 25 -4.25 5.75 8.16
CA PRO A 25 -3.09 6.32 7.52
C PRO A 25 -3.50 7.50 6.63
N ILE A 26 -2.82 8.63 6.81
CA ILE A 26 -2.97 9.79 5.93
C ILE A 26 -2.58 9.44 4.50
N ASP A 27 -3.16 10.15 3.53
CA ASP A 27 -2.95 9.88 2.11
C ASP A 27 -2.57 11.12 1.31
N SER A 28 -2.05 10.91 0.12
CA SER A 28 -1.53 11.96 -0.77
C SER A 28 -2.59 12.95 -1.29
N LYS A 29 -3.89 12.71 -1.05
CA LYS A 29 -5.00 13.60 -1.40
C LYS A 29 -5.50 14.45 -0.21
N GLY A 30 -4.80 14.40 0.93
CA GLY A 30 -5.18 15.13 2.13
C GLY A 30 -6.36 14.51 2.88
N GLY A 31 -6.53 13.21 2.74
CA GLY A 31 -7.52 12.39 3.44
C GLY A 31 -6.87 11.22 4.19
N VAL A 32 -7.64 10.19 4.43
CA VAL A 32 -7.16 8.94 5.03
C VAL A 32 -7.57 7.74 4.18
N ARG A 33 -6.72 6.71 4.13
CA ARG A 33 -6.99 5.43 3.45
C ARG A 33 -7.34 5.56 1.96
N CYS A 34 -6.96 6.65 1.30
CA CYS A 34 -7.40 6.98 -0.06
C CYS A 34 -8.94 6.93 -0.23
N GLY A 35 -9.66 7.41 0.78
CA GLY A 35 -11.14 7.42 0.80
C GLY A 35 -11.80 6.06 1.03
N LYS A 36 -11.02 5.01 1.35
CA LYS A 36 -11.61 3.70 1.64
C LYS A 36 -12.31 3.69 2.99
N VAL A 37 -13.60 3.38 2.99
CA VAL A 37 -14.41 3.24 4.21
C VAL A 37 -14.27 1.84 4.78
N ILE A 38 -14.08 1.72 6.10
CA ILE A 38 -14.00 0.45 6.82
C ILE A 38 -15.15 0.38 7.85
N GLY A 39 -15.71 -0.82 8.03
CA GLY A 39 -16.71 -1.08 9.06
C GLY A 39 -18.15 -0.69 8.72
N LYS A 40 -18.41 -0.17 7.53
CA LYS A 40 -19.79 0.04 7.03
C LYS A 40 -20.21 -1.10 6.11
N ASP A 41 -21.46 -1.49 6.18
CA ASP A 41 -22.05 -2.41 5.21
C ASP A 41 -22.16 -1.73 3.83
N LYS A 42 -22.07 -2.52 2.77
CA LYS A 42 -22.15 -1.98 1.39
C LYS A 42 -23.40 -1.18 1.13
N ASN A 43 -24.53 -1.55 1.74
CA ASN A 43 -25.82 -0.87 1.59
C ASN A 43 -25.88 0.51 2.29
N GLN A 44 -24.90 0.81 3.13
CA GLN A 44 -24.78 2.09 3.85
C GLN A 44 -23.78 3.04 3.17
N LEU A 45 -23.20 2.61 2.05
CA LEU A 45 -22.22 3.39 1.31
C LEU A 45 -22.91 4.19 0.20
N SER A 46 -22.51 5.44 0.04
CA SER A 46 -22.85 6.25 -1.13
C SER A 46 -22.22 5.67 -2.40
N LYS A 47 -22.71 6.10 -3.56
CA LYS A 47 -22.13 5.67 -4.85
C LYS A 47 -20.64 6.00 -4.94
N ALA A 48 -20.22 7.18 -4.52
CA ALA A 48 -18.82 7.59 -4.51
C ALA A 48 -17.95 6.73 -3.57
N GLU A 49 -18.49 6.36 -2.37
CA GLU A 49 -17.79 5.45 -1.46
C GLU A 49 -17.68 4.04 -2.04
N LEU A 50 -18.69 3.56 -2.78
CA LEU A 50 -18.64 2.26 -3.47
C LEU A 50 -17.59 2.24 -4.58
N ASP A 51 -17.50 3.30 -5.39
CA ASP A 51 -16.48 3.44 -6.41
C ASP A 51 -15.07 3.46 -5.78
N ASN A 52 -14.88 4.25 -4.73
CA ASN A 52 -13.64 4.23 -3.96
C ASN A 52 -13.31 2.85 -3.37
N GLN A 53 -14.32 2.11 -2.90
CA GLN A 53 -14.12 0.75 -2.38
C GLN A 53 -13.60 -0.20 -3.44
N ARG A 54 -14.06 -0.06 -4.69
CA ARG A 54 -13.63 -0.88 -5.83
C ARG A 54 -12.19 -0.58 -6.23
N ASP A 55 -11.84 0.70 -6.35
CA ASP A 55 -10.60 1.17 -6.94
C ASP A 55 -9.46 1.26 -5.92
N THR A 56 -9.79 1.41 -4.62
CA THR A 56 -8.81 1.47 -3.54
C THR A 56 -8.56 0.10 -2.92
N LYS A 57 -7.32 -0.36 -2.96
CA LYS A 57 -6.90 -1.64 -2.38
C LYS A 57 -5.92 -1.42 -1.23
N CYS A 58 -6.04 -2.27 -0.21
CA CYS A 58 -5.02 -2.39 0.81
C CYS A 58 -3.94 -3.37 0.32
N TYR A 59 -2.68 -2.95 0.40
CA TYR A 59 -1.53 -3.78 0.07
C TYR A 59 -0.76 -4.12 1.33
N ARG A 60 -0.27 -5.35 1.39
CA ARG A 60 0.80 -5.75 2.31
C ARG A 60 2.10 -5.65 1.55
N LEU A 61 3.04 -4.89 2.07
CA LEU A 61 4.36 -4.71 1.47
C LEU A 61 5.34 -5.65 2.19
N ILE A 62 6.04 -6.45 1.43
CA ILE A 62 7.06 -7.37 1.92
C ILE A 62 8.35 -7.06 1.17
N TYR A 63 9.33 -6.56 1.90
CA TYR A 63 10.69 -6.33 1.42
C TYR A 63 11.55 -7.53 1.81
N GLY A 64 12.41 -7.96 0.93
CA GLY A 64 13.28 -9.09 1.19
C GLY A 64 14.25 -9.36 0.07
N LEU A 65 15.08 -10.39 0.25
CA LEU A 65 15.95 -10.95 -0.77
C LEU A 65 15.31 -12.22 -1.32
N LEU A 66 15.28 -12.37 -2.62
CA LEU A 66 14.71 -13.51 -3.32
C LEU A 66 15.84 -14.35 -3.94
N SER A 67 15.83 -15.64 -3.61
CA SER A 67 16.61 -16.65 -4.31
C SER A 67 15.67 -17.70 -4.88
N MET A 68 15.80 -18.04 -6.15
CA MET A 68 14.95 -19.04 -6.81
C MET A 68 15.62 -19.61 -8.05
N ASP A 69 15.34 -20.88 -8.34
CA ASP A 69 15.59 -21.47 -9.64
C ASP A 69 14.47 -21.05 -10.60
N CYS A 70 14.83 -20.66 -11.78
CA CYS A 70 13.92 -20.23 -12.82
C CYS A 70 14.36 -20.72 -14.20
N THR A 71 13.54 -20.43 -15.20
CA THR A 71 13.84 -20.74 -16.59
C THR A 71 13.79 -19.46 -17.38
N THR A 72 14.81 -19.22 -18.19
CA THR A 72 14.86 -18.07 -19.11
C THR A 72 13.76 -18.17 -20.17
N ALA A 73 13.52 -17.08 -20.90
CA ALA A 73 12.59 -17.07 -22.03
C ALA A 73 12.93 -18.12 -23.11
N ASP A 74 14.20 -18.46 -23.24
CA ASP A 74 14.71 -19.46 -24.19
C ASP A 74 14.65 -20.89 -23.64
N GLY A 75 14.03 -21.08 -22.46
CA GLY A 75 13.87 -22.40 -21.85
C GLY A 75 15.10 -22.95 -21.12
N GLN A 76 16.15 -22.14 -20.95
CA GLN A 76 17.35 -22.57 -20.23
C GLN A 76 17.19 -22.42 -18.72
N PRO A 77 17.61 -23.41 -17.92
CA PRO A 77 17.60 -23.32 -16.47
C PRO A 77 18.58 -22.24 -16.01
N THR A 78 18.17 -21.42 -15.05
CA THR A 78 19.00 -20.41 -14.41
C THR A 78 18.58 -20.25 -12.96
N SER A 79 19.41 -19.61 -12.15
CA SER A 79 19.07 -19.22 -10.79
C SER A 79 19.34 -17.75 -10.57
N ILE A 80 18.54 -17.16 -9.72
CA ILE A 80 18.79 -15.82 -9.16
C ILE A 80 19.03 -15.97 -7.66
N GLU A 81 19.98 -15.22 -7.12
CA GLU A 81 20.36 -15.28 -5.71
C GLU A 81 20.36 -13.87 -5.12
N ASP A 82 19.76 -13.74 -3.95
CA ASP A 82 19.78 -12.54 -3.11
C ASP A 82 19.36 -11.25 -3.83
N VAL A 83 18.37 -11.37 -4.74
CA VAL A 83 17.84 -10.21 -5.46
C VAL A 83 16.89 -9.43 -4.55
N PRO A 84 17.13 -8.12 -4.31
CA PRO A 84 16.21 -7.28 -3.55
C PRO A 84 14.85 -7.20 -4.23
N ILE A 85 13.78 -7.48 -3.48
CA ILE A 85 12.41 -7.43 -3.99
C ILE A 85 11.49 -6.61 -3.09
N LEU A 86 10.46 -6.04 -3.72
CA LEU A 86 9.25 -5.56 -3.08
C LEU A 86 8.07 -6.37 -3.58
N TRP A 87 7.51 -7.21 -2.72
CA TRP A 87 6.30 -7.94 -3.03
C TRP A 87 5.06 -7.23 -2.49
N ARG A 88 4.19 -6.78 -3.40
CA ARG A 88 2.92 -6.13 -3.09
C ARG A 88 1.80 -7.15 -3.07
N VAL A 89 1.38 -7.57 -1.88
CA VAL A 89 0.33 -8.59 -1.68
C VAL A 89 -1.02 -7.93 -1.53
N THR A 90 -1.98 -8.33 -2.35
CA THR A 90 -3.37 -7.84 -2.31
C THR A 90 -4.36 -8.93 -2.74
N GLY A 91 -5.66 -8.62 -2.73
CA GLY A 91 -6.72 -9.50 -3.20
C GLY A 91 -6.77 -10.82 -2.45
N THR A 92 -6.91 -11.93 -3.17
CA THR A 92 -7.04 -13.28 -2.61
C THR A 92 -5.82 -13.74 -1.81
N ASN A 93 -4.65 -13.13 -2.03
CA ASN A 93 -3.42 -13.44 -1.30
C ASN A 93 -3.27 -12.65 0.00
N PHE A 94 -3.99 -11.53 0.19
CA PHE A 94 -3.79 -10.62 1.32
C PHE A 94 -3.99 -11.31 2.68
N LYS A 95 -5.09 -12.05 2.84
CA LYS A 95 -5.42 -12.75 4.09
C LYS A 95 -4.52 -13.97 4.32
N PRO A 96 -4.36 -14.92 3.38
CA PRO A 96 -3.52 -16.11 3.58
C PRO A 96 -2.06 -15.77 3.91
N VAL A 97 -1.47 -14.81 3.21
CA VAL A 97 -0.11 -14.34 3.49
C VAL A 97 -0.03 -13.69 4.87
N GLY A 98 -1.03 -12.86 5.23
CA GLY A 98 -1.10 -12.25 6.56
C GLY A 98 -1.21 -13.26 7.70
N GLU A 99 -2.00 -14.29 7.54
CA GLU A 99 -2.15 -15.38 8.52
C GLU A 99 -0.86 -16.18 8.68
N SER A 100 -0.19 -16.51 7.56
CA SER A 100 1.12 -17.15 7.59
C SER A 100 2.13 -16.32 8.40
N LEU A 101 2.28 -15.03 8.08
CA LEU A 101 3.21 -14.13 8.79
C LEU A 101 2.86 -13.98 10.27
N LYS A 102 1.56 -13.88 10.61
CA LYS A 102 1.11 -13.83 12.02
C LYS A 102 1.45 -15.11 12.77
N SER A 103 1.24 -16.27 12.15
CA SER A 103 1.61 -17.56 12.73
C SER A 103 3.09 -17.69 13.01
N LEU A 104 3.95 -17.13 12.15
CA LEU A 104 5.39 -17.10 12.35
C LEU A 104 5.76 -16.24 13.57
N LYS A 105 5.21 -15.05 13.64
CA LYS A 105 5.44 -14.10 14.74
C LYS A 105 4.97 -14.66 16.10
N SER A 106 3.85 -15.37 16.14
CA SER A 106 3.30 -15.94 17.39
C SER A 106 4.16 -17.06 17.98
N ARG A 107 5.05 -17.66 17.18
CA ARG A 107 6.02 -18.68 17.64
C ARG A 107 7.32 -18.08 18.19
N GLY A 108 7.39 -16.76 18.37
CA GLY A 108 8.58 -16.08 18.86
C GLY A 108 9.70 -15.93 17.83
N ASN A 109 9.47 -16.36 16.59
CA ASN A 109 10.46 -16.27 15.55
C ASN A 109 10.45 -14.88 14.92
N LEU A 110 11.60 -14.22 14.88
CA LEU A 110 11.82 -13.03 14.07
C LEU A 110 11.94 -13.50 12.60
N MET A 111 11.01 -13.07 11.77
CA MET A 111 10.95 -13.50 10.36
C MET A 111 12.24 -13.24 9.59
N GLN A 112 12.91 -12.13 9.88
CA GLN A 112 14.18 -11.77 9.27
C GLN A 112 15.32 -12.76 9.58
N ASN A 113 15.19 -13.58 10.63
CA ASN A 113 16.23 -14.54 11.01
C ASN A 113 16.08 -15.90 10.30
N HIS A 114 15.09 -16.05 9.42
CA HIS A 114 14.81 -17.32 8.76
C HIS A 114 14.59 -17.14 7.27
N PHE A 115 14.98 -18.17 6.50
CA PHE A 115 14.52 -18.29 5.13
C PHE A 115 13.02 -18.59 5.10
N LEU A 116 12.31 -17.96 4.18
CA LEU A 116 10.89 -18.16 3.97
C LEU A 116 10.68 -18.85 2.62
N ASN A 117 10.13 -20.05 2.65
CA ASN A 117 9.76 -20.79 1.45
C ASN A 117 8.41 -20.28 0.95
N LEU A 118 8.39 -19.72 -0.26
CA LEU A 118 7.19 -19.25 -0.92
C LEU A 118 6.73 -20.31 -1.93
N THR A 119 5.50 -20.78 -1.73
CA THR A 119 4.85 -21.72 -2.65
C THR A 119 3.47 -21.18 -3.04
N SER A 120 2.83 -21.79 -4.03
CA SER A 120 1.48 -21.44 -4.43
C SER A 120 0.57 -22.65 -4.51
N ASN A 121 -0.68 -22.47 -4.10
CA ASN A 121 -1.74 -23.46 -4.24
C ASN A 121 -2.71 -23.00 -5.33
N ARG A 122 -2.92 -23.87 -6.32
CA ARG A 122 -3.94 -23.66 -7.36
C ARG A 122 -5.34 -23.76 -6.77
N ARG A 123 -6.20 -22.81 -7.07
CA ARG A 123 -7.62 -22.80 -6.74
C ARG A 123 -8.44 -22.69 -8.01
N LYS A 124 -9.65 -23.24 -8.00
CA LYS A 124 -10.59 -23.18 -9.13
C LYS A 124 -12.01 -22.96 -8.60
N SER A 125 -12.76 -22.10 -9.30
CA SER A 125 -14.20 -21.93 -9.11
C SER A 125 -14.86 -21.69 -10.47
N GLY A 126 -15.69 -22.60 -10.91
CA GLY A 126 -16.17 -22.65 -12.30
C GLY A 126 -14.99 -22.71 -13.27
N ASP A 127 -14.94 -21.78 -14.21
CA ASP A 127 -13.85 -21.67 -15.21
C ASP A 127 -12.68 -20.78 -14.73
N THR A 128 -12.84 -20.10 -13.59
CA THR A 128 -11.81 -19.22 -13.06
C THR A 128 -10.79 -20.02 -12.26
N VAL A 129 -9.51 -19.87 -12.63
CA VAL A 129 -8.36 -20.47 -11.93
C VAL A 129 -7.51 -19.34 -11.37
N TRP A 130 -7.10 -19.49 -10.10
CA TRP A 130 -6.16 -18.56 -9.46
C TRP A 130 -5.21 -19.30 -8.53
N TYR A 131 -4.13 -18.61 -8.13
CA TYR A 131 -3.13 -19.18 -7.24
C TYR A 131 -3.10 -18.39 -5.94
N VAL A 132 -3.04 -19.12 -4.81
CA VAL A 132 -2.95 -18.56 -3.47
C VAL A 132 -1.58 -18.86 -2.91
N SER A 133 -0.86 -17.83 -2.55
CA SER A 133 0.48 -17.92 -1.98
C SER A 133 0.47 -18.49 -0.57
N LYS A 134 1.43 -19.34 -0.26
CA LYS A 134 1.67 -19.93 1.05
C LYS A 134 3.12 -19.67 1.44
N ILE A 135 3.32 -19.17 2.65
CA ILE A 135 4.65 -18.95 3.24
C ILE A 135 4.87 -19.97 4.34
N ALA A 136 6.03 -20.60 4.33
CA ALA A 136 6.50 -21.49 5.39
C ALA A 136 7.91 -21.06 5.83
N ILE A 137 8.22 -21.20 7.13
CA ILE A 137 9.59 -21.03 7.63
C ILE A 137 10.42 -22.22 7.20
N ASP A 138 11.62 -21.96 6.69
CA ASP A 138 12.67 -22.95 6.59
C ASP A 138 13.32 -23.13 7.98
N ASN A 139 13.78 -24.33 8.28
CA ASN A 139 14.53 -24.61 9.51
C ASN A 139 15.93 -23.97 9.54
N LYS A 140 16.38 -23.47 8.39
CA LYS A 140 17.68 -22.79 8.29
C LYS A 140 17.54 -21.35 8.84
N THR A 141 18.50 -20.96 9.67
CA THR A 141 18.64 -19.57 10.13
C THR A 141 19.49 -18.78 9.18
N VAL A 142 19.13 -17.52 8.99
CA VAL A 142 19.92 -16.56 8.20
C VAL A 142 21.05 -16.03 9.07
N LYS A 143 22.26 -16.06 8.51
CA LYS A 143 23.40 -15.33 9.07
C LYS A 143 23.59 -14.10 8.20
N PHE A 144 23.25 -12.93 8.72
CA PHE A 144 23.38 -11.69 7.99
C PHE A 144 24.84 -11.38 7.66
N THR A 145 25.09 -11.11 6.40
CA THR A 145 26.33 -10.51 5.93
C THR A 145 26.25 -8.98 6.05
N LYS A 146 27.38 -8.30 5.90
CA LYS A 146 27.40 -6.83 5.84
C LYS A 146 26.53 -6.30 4.70
N LYS A 147 26.56 -6.96 3.53
CA LYS A 147 25.73 -6.61 2.37
C LYS A 147 24.23 -6.73 2.66
N ASP A 148 23.81 -7.76 3.42
CA ASP A 148 22.42 -7.93 3.79
C ASP A 148 21.94 -6.79 4.71
N LEU A 149 22.78 -6.38 5.66
CA LEU A 149 22.47 -5.24 6.55
C LEU A 149 22.37 -3.93 5.75
N GLU A 150 23.29 -3.67 4.83
CA GLU A 150 23.23 -2.51 3.94
C GLU A 150 21.93 -2.52 3.09
N THR A 151 21.51 -3.70 2.63
CA THR A 151 20.25 -3.84 1.88
C THR A 151 19.03 -3.59 2.77
N MET A 152 19.03 -4.02 4.02
CA MET A 152 17.96 -3.74 4.99
C MET A 152 17.86 -2.24 5.31
N ASP A 153 19.00 -1.55 5.42
CA ASP A 153 19.02 -0.09 5.59
C ASP A 153 18.41 0.61 4.38
N LEU A 154 18.77 0.21 3.16
CA LEU A 154 18.15 0.72 1.93
C LEU A 154 16.62 0.52 1.90
N PHE A 155 16.11 -0.62 2.36
CA PHE A 155 14.67 -0.82 2.46
C PHE A 155 14.03 0.12 3.48
N THR A 156 14.71 0.40 4.58
CA THR A 156 14.23 1.34 5.61
C THR A 156 14.19 2.75 5.07
N ASP A 157 15.20 3.17 4.33
CA ASP A 157 15.27 4.47 3.66
C ASP A 157 14.13 4.61 2.64
N LEU A 158 13.92 3.61 1.78
CA LEU A 158 12.82 3.62 0.81
C LEU A 158 11.45 3.76 1.48
N ILE A 159 11.20 3.10 2.62
CA ILE A 159 9.96 3.23 3.38
C ILE A 159 9.82 4.64 3.95
N THR A 160 10.90 5.18 4.49
CA THR A 160 10.93 6.51 5.10
C THR A 160 10.69 7.60 4.05
N ASP A 161 11.34 7.52 2.91
CA ASP A 161 11.20 8.46 1.80
C ASP A 161 9.79 8.42 1.22
N GLU A 162 9.22 7.23 1.03
CA GLU A 162 7.84 7.09 0.54
C GLU A 162 6.83 7.69 1.54
N ASN A 163 7.00 7.42 2.83
CA ASN A 163 6.15 8.00 3.87
C ASN A 163 6.27 9.52 3.92
N LYS A 164 7.48 10.06 3.79
CA LYS A 164 7.73 11.50 3.72
C LYS A 164 7.05 12.12 2.51
N ARG A 165 7.23 11.53 1.31
CA ARG A 165 6.60 11.99 0.07
C ARG A 165 5.08 12.07 0.20
N VAL A 166 4.45 11.05 0.79
CA VAL A 166 2.99 11.03 1.01
C VAL A 166 2.58 12.07 2.05
N SER A 167 3.33 12.23 3.13
CA SER A 167 3.07 13.23 4.17
C SER A 167 3.16 14.65 3.62
N ASP A 168 4.19 14.96 2.83
CA ASP A 168 4.35 16.27 2.19
C ASP A 168 3.18 16.56 1.23
N ALA A 169 2.75 15.56 0.46
CA ALA A 169 1.59 15.69 -0.41
C ALA A 169 0.28 15.91 0.37
N TYR A 170 0.12 15.22 1.52
CA TYR A 170 -1.01 15.40 2.44
C TYR A 170 -1.12 16.83 2.94
N HIS A 171 -0.02 17.41 3.45
CA HIS A 171 0.02 18.78 3.95
C HIS A 171 -0.28 19.77 2.83
N LYS A 172 0.38 19.64 1.68
CA LYS A 172 0.13 20.51 0.51
C LYS A 172 -1.34 20.47 0.05
N ALA A 173 -1.98 19.29 0.07
CA ALA A 173 -3.39 19.16 -0.31
C ALA A 173 -4.34 19.82 0.70
N ASN A 174 -4.00 19.81 1.99
CA ASN A 174 -4.79 20.47 3.04
C ASN A 174 -4.59 21.98 3.08
N ASP A 175 -3.37 22.45 2.92
CA ASP A 175 -3.06 23.90 2.81
C ASP A 175 -3.83 24.51 1.64
N LYS A 176 -3.87 23.84 0.49
CA LYS A 176 -4.66 24.27 -0.67
C LYS A 176 -6.16 24.33 -0.35
N LYS A 177 -6.72 23.30 0.30
CA LYS A 177 -8.14 23.26 0.69
C LYS A 177 -8.51 24.42 1.65
N GLU A 178 -7.61 24.77 2.56
CA GLU A 178 -7.82 25.89 3.48
C GLU A 178 -7.81 27.23 2.74
N THR A 179 -6.84 27.44 1.85
CA THR A 179 -6.77 28.62 0.98
C THR A 179 -8.02 28.75 0.11
N ASP A 180 -8.47 27.65 -0.54
CA ASP A 180 -9.68 27.67 -1.38
C ASP A 180 -10.93 28.05 -0.56
N LYS A 181 -11.05 27.55 0.69
CA LYS A 181 -12.16 27.93 1.60
C LYS A 181 -12.13 29.39 2.01
N ILE A 182 -10.96 29.94 2.29
CA ILE A 182 -10.79 31.36 2.62
C ILE A 182 -11.17 32.22 1.41
N THR A 183 -10.68 31.85 0.23
CA THR A 183 -11.00 32.56 -1.02
C THR A 183 -12.50 32.54 -1.32
N ALA A 184 -13.18 31.37 -1.18
CA ALA A 184 -14.61 31.26 -1.37
C ALA A 184 -15.40 32.17 -0.39
N LYS A 185 -15.02 32.17 0.90
CA LYS A 185 -15.65 33.07 1.90
C LYS A 185 -15.44 34.54 1.59
N VAL A 186 -14.29 34.94 1.05
CA VAL A 186 -14.02 36.31 0.65
C VAL A 186 -14.91 36.69 -0.54
N ILE A 187 -15.08 35.79 -1.52
CA ILE A 187 -15.96 36.03 -2.67
C ILE A 187 -17.43 36.16 -2.24
N ASP A 188 -17.93 35.21 -1.40
CA ASP A 188 -19.30 35.27 -0.87
C ASP A 188 -19.58 36.60 -0.14
N ASN A 189 -18.62 37.08 0.67
CA ASN A 189 -18.75 38.34 1.38
C ASN A 189 -18.70 39.59 0.45
N LEU A 190 -18.09 39.47 -0.74
CA LEU A 190 -18.08 40.53 -1.74
C LEU A 190 -19.38 40.59 -2.57
N GLU A 191 -20.06 39.44 -2.74
CA GLU A 191 -21.34 39.37 -3.46
C GLU A 191 -22.52 39.85 -2.59
N ASP A 192 -22.43 39.66 -1.26
CA ASP A 192 -23.51 40.07 -0.32
C ASP A 192 -23.56 41.60 -0.02
N ASP A 193 -22.53 42.37 -0.37
CA ASP A 193 -22.53 43.84 -0.16
C ASP A 193 -21.99 44.63 -1.36
N PRO A 194 -22.76 44.74 -2.45
CA PRO A 194 -22.38 45.56 -3.61
C PRO A 194 -22.43 47.07 -3.34
N ALA A 195 -22.97 47.50 -2.19
CA ALA A 195 -23.15 48.92 -1.87
C ALA A 195 -21.94 49.63 -1.23
N THR A 196 -20.99 48.85 -0.71
CA THR A 196 -19.82 49.39 0.01
C THR A 196 -18.68 49.87 -0.91
N ILE A 197 -18.69 49.47 -2.19
CA ILE A 197 -17.60 49.77 -3.15
C ILE A 197 -17.74 51.19 -3.78
N LEU A 198 -18.88 51.85 -3.65
CA LEU A 198 -19.14 53.17 -4.26
C LEU A 198 -19.05 54.36 -3.29
N ALA A 199 -18.58 54.14 -2.06
CA ALA A 199 -18.52 55.18 -1.03
C ALA A 199 -17.10 55.50 -0.52
N SER A 200 -16.05 55.26 -1.31
CA SER A 200 -14.68 55.67 -0.97
C SER A 200 -13.99 56.35 -2.13
#